data_2804d4819772adb9aec4e53eaeb9b24f
#
_entry.id   2804d4819772adb9aec4e53eaeb9b24f
#
_cell.length_a   1.000
_cell.length_b   1.000
_cell.length_c   1.000
_cell.angle_alpha   90.00
_cell.angle_beta   90.00
_cell.angle_gamma   90.00
#
_symmetry.space_group_name_H-M   'P 1'
#
loop_
_entity.id
_entity.type
_entity.pdbx_description
1 polymer ?
#
loop_
_entity_poly.entity_id
_entity_poly.type
_entity_poly.pdbx_seq_one_letter_code
_entity_poly.pdbx_strand_id
1 'polypeptide(L)'
;MKSVAIIGGGLGGIAAAIRFKSKGYEVSLYERLDELGGRAQKFNKDGYIHDAGPTVITAPYLFKELFTLLNEDIDNYVTFKPLDPWYRFYFNDGTGFDYGPDRKKMLEQIDQISPKDVDGYLKMLKRAEEIFELGYERLASEPFNKILKMVRYGPDIIRLGGYKSVFSFVSKYLEHPNLRQAFSIQPLLVGGNPFTTSSIYALIHALEQKWGISFVMGGTNHLVRELKNLMERHGIKIHYQHDVDEFITNNNLVQSIKFLNGKEVRADIFVSNADPIQVNNEFLRNSKISWHNKILKKYAKHSMGLFVLFFGSKKQYKNVAHHTIWMGPRYKELLEDIFDRHHLADDFSIYLHRPTATDSSFAPEGHDSYYALVPVPNLKGGYNWDEIKEGFSEKILASLDKTIMPGILTNAVSKFSMTPLDFKNNYRTPYGSGFSIAPILTQSAWFRTHNQDDKYKNLFYVGAGTHPGAGIPGVLNSAKVVDNIIHL
;
A
#
# COMPACT_ATOMS: atom_id res chain seq x y z
N MET A 1 28.74 -19.92 4.82
CA MET A 1 27.64 -18.95 5.08
C MET A 1 26.52 -19.29 4.11
N LYS A 2 25.24 -19.37 4.56
CA LYS A 2 24.12 -19.64 3.65
C LYS A 2 23.83 -18.41 2.80
N SER A 3 23.50 -18.64 1.54
CA SER A 3 23.19 -17.62 0.54
C SER A 3 21.68 -17.38 0.40
N VAL A 4 21.28 -16.12 0.19
CA VAL A 4 19.89 -15.72 -0.01
C VAL A 4 19.79 -14.89 -1.28
N ALA A 5 18.89 -15.27 -2.18
CA ALA A 5 18.51 -14.50 -3.35
C ALA A 5 17.14 -13.83 -3.11
N ILE A 6 17.12 -12.50 -3.10
CA ILE A 6 15.91 -11.69 -2.97
C ILE A 6 15.48 -11.22 -4.36
N ILE A 7 14.23 -11.44 -4.73
CA ILE A 7 13.65 -11.07 -6.01
C ILE A 7 12.68 -9.90 -5.83
N GLY A 8 13.02 -8.75 -6.41
CA GLY A 8 12.24 -7.53 -6.36
C GLY A 8 12.63 -6.61 -5.20
N GLY A 9 13.10 -5.42 -5.56
CA GLY A 9 13.63 -4.37 -4.68
C GLY A 9 12.57 -3.40 -4.15
N GLY A 10 11.29 -3.80 -4.02
CA GLY A 10 10.30 -3.04 -3.28
C GLY A 10 10.54 -3.13 -1.76
N LEU A 11 9.80 -2.37 -0.96
CA LEU A 11 10.00 -2.26 0.50
C LEU A 11 10.03 -3.61 1.23
N GLY A 12 9.23 -4.61 0.78
CA GLY A 12 9.25 -5.95 1.37
C GLY A 12 10.55 -6.71 1.10
N GLY A 13 11.08 -6.60 -0.14
CA GLY A 13 12.35 -7.21 -0.51
C GLY A 13 13.54 -6.56 0.18
N ILE A 14 13.55 -5.23 0.27
CA ILE A 14 14.54 -4.44 1.01
C ILE A 14 14.53 -4.85 2.49
N ALA A 15 13.35 -4.91 3.12
CA ALA A 15 13.23 -5.32 4.52
C ALA A 15 13.71 -6.76 4.76
N ALA A 16 13.39 -7.69 3.85
CA ALA A 16 13.89 -9.06 3.92
C ALA A 16 15.41 -9.10 3.77
N ALA A 17 15.99 -8.37 2.81
CA ALA A 17 17.43 -8.33 2.58
C ALA A 17 18.19 -7.86 3.84
N ILE A 18 17.72 -6.79 4.49
CA ILE A 18 18.31 -6.26 5.72
C ILE A 18 18.21 -7.28 6.87
N ARG A 19 17.04 -7.92 7.05
CA ARG A 19 16.83 -8.93 8.11
C ARG A 19 17.74 -10.16 7.92
N PHE A 20 17.83 -10.70 6.71
CA PHE A 20 18.74 -11.80 6.45
C PHE A 20 20.21 -11.41 6.67
N LYS A 21 20.60 -10.20 6.26
CA LYS A 21 21.97 -9.70 6.47
C LYS A 21 22.30 -9.59 7.95
N SER A 22 21.38 -9.07 8.77
CA SER A 22 21.60 -8.96 10.23
C SER A 22 21.76 -10.31 10.92
N LYS A 23 21.30 -11.40 10.29
CA LYS A 23 21.49 -12.78 10.77
C LYS A 23 22.72 -13.49 10.17
N GLY A 24 23.56 -12.74 9.44
CA GLY A 24 24.83 -13.23 8.92
C GLY A 24 24.75 -14.01 7.60
N TYR A 25 23.65 -13.91 6.84
CA TYR A 25 23.55 -14.50 5.51
C TYR A 25 24.34 -13.70 4.46
N GLU A 26 24.78 -14.38 3.39
CA GLU A 26 25.22 -13.72 2.16
C GLU A 26 23.99 -13.36 1.32
N VAL A 27 23.72 -12.06 1.15
CA VAL A 27 22.46 -11.58 0.53
C VAL A 27 22.75 -10.92 -0.80
N SER A 28 22.00 -11.34 -1.84
CA SER A 28 21.96 -10.69 -3.15
C SER A 28 20.52 -10.34 -3.50
N LEU A 29 20.27 -9.09 -3.89
CA LEU A 29 18.95 -8.60 -4.30
C LEU A 29 18.95 -8.35 -5.81
N TYR A 30 17.94 -8.85 -6.50
CA TYR A 30 17.75 -8.76 -7.95
C TYR A 30 16.49 -7.95 -8.25
N GLU A 31 16.67 -6.82 -8.92
CA GLU A 31 15.59 -5.92 -9.34
C GLU A 31 15.53 -5.87 -10.87
N ARG A 32 14.30 -5.90 -11.42
CA ARG A 32 14.10 -5.83 -12.87
C ARG A 32 14.28 -4.44 -13.44
N LEU A 33 13.98 -3.42 -12.65
CA LEU A 33 14.12 -2.01 -13.03
C LEU A 33 15.54 -1.52 -12.77
N ASP A 34 15.79 -0.28 -13.08
CA ASP A 34 17.06 0.42 -12.85
C ASP A 34 17.16 1.09 -11.49
N GLU A 35 16.04 1.09 -10.72
CA GLU A 35 15.95 1.64 -9.37
C GLU A 35 15.20 0.72 -8.42
N LEU A 36 15.52 0.81 -7.11
CA LEU A 36 14.76 0.17 -6.04
C LEU A 36 13.51 0.97 -5.69
N GLY A 37 12.65 0.38 -4.85
CA GLY A 37 11.46 1.02 -4.29
C GLY A 37 10.16 0.42 -4.81
N GLY A 38 10.15 -0.18 -5.98
CA GLY A 38 8.93 -0.67 -6.60
C GLY A 38 7.92 0.46 -6.78
N ARG A 39 6.81 0.45 -6.01
CA ARG A 39 5.82 1.54 -6.02
C ARG A 39 6.29 2.82 -5.31
N ALA A 40 7.35 2.77 -4.50
CA ALA A 40 7.91 3.92 -3.77
C ALA A 40 9.01 4.63 -4.58
N GLN A 41 8.83 4.76 -5.89
CA GLN A 41 9.67 5.53 -6.81
C GLN A 41 9.30 7.00 -6.79
N LYS A 42 10.06 7.82 -7.53
CA LYS A 42 9.74 9.23 -7.80
C LYS A 42 9.86 9.52 -9.30
N PHE A 43 9.13 10.53 -9.71
CA PHE A 43 9.24 11.08 -11.07
C PHE A 43 9.71 12.51 -11.00
N ASN A 44 10.69 12.85 -11.84
CA ASN A 44 11.15 14.22 -12.05
C ASN A 44 10.73 14.66 -13.45
N LYS A 45 9.96 15.74 -13.54
CA LYS A 45 9.53 16.27 -14.82
C LYS A 45 9.42 17.79 -14.77
N ASP A 46 10.05 18.49 -15.70
CA ASP A 46 9.97 19.96 -15.87
C ASP A 46 10.20 20.76 -14.57
N GLY A 47 11.10 20.28 -13.68
CA GLY A 47 11.41 20.91 -12.41
C GLY A 47 10.45 20.56 -11.25
N TYR A 48 9.48 19.68 -11.50
CA TYR A 48 8.59 19.13 -10.46
C TYR A 48 9.01 17.73 -10.05
N ILE A 49 8.90 17.44 -8.76
CA ILE A 49 9.14 16.12 -8.18
C ILE A 49 7.81 15.54 -7.74
N HIS A 50 7.55 14.28 -8.05
CA HIS A 50 6.35 13.57 -7.65
C HIS A 50 6.72 12.23 -7.02
N ASP A 51 6.24 11.94 -5.81
CA ASP A 51 6.26 10.58 -5.27
C ASP A 51 5.30 9.68 -6.06
N ALA A 52 5.76 8.49 -6.46
CA ALA A 52 4.97 7.58 -7.29
C ALA A 52 3.93 6.77 -6.51
N GLY A 53 4.02 6.72 -5.19
CA GLY A 53 3.20 5.80 -4.43
C GLY A 53 3.11 6.07 -2.93
N PRO A 54 3.41 5.12 -2.06
CA PRO A 54 2.97 5.14 -0.67
C PRO A 54 3.54 6.34 0.11
N THR A 55 2.72 7.38 0.26
CA THR A 55 3.10 8.64 0.90
C THR A 55 2.55 8.78 2.32
N VAL A 56 1.63 7.90 2.73
CA VAL A 56 1.05 7.87 4.08
C VAL A 56 1.91 6.99 4.98
N ILE A 57 2.79 7.60 5.78
CA ILE A 57 3.68 6.85 6.69
C ILE A 57 3.08 6.81 8.09
N THR A 58 2.53 5.66 8.48
CA THR A 58 1.81 5.48 9.76
C THR A 58 2.58 4.72 10.83
N ALA A 59 3.71 4.10 10.50
CA ALA A 59 4.51 3.29 11.44
C ALA A 59 6.02 3.48 11.20
N PRO A 60 6.57 4.69 11.43
CA PRO A 60 7.97 4.99 11.15
C PRO A 60 8.93 4.11 11.95
N TYR A 61 8.53 3.58 13.11
CA TYR A 61 9.35 2.68 13.94
C TYR A 61 9.76 1.39 13.19
N LEU A 62 8.98 0.93 12.22
CA LEU A 62 9.35 -0.24 11.42
C LEU A 62 10.57 0.02 10.53
N PHE A 63 10.74 1.24 10.05
CA PHE A 63 11.95 1.64 9.35
C PHE A 63 13.13 1.83 10.31
N LYS A 64 12.88 2.41 11.50
CA LYS A 64 13.90 2.50 12.56
C LYS A 64 14.44 1.12 12.93
N GLU A 65 13.55 0.13 13.07
CA GLU A 65 13.94 -1.26 13.35
C GLU A 65 14.93 -1.79 12.29
N LEU A 66 14.71 -1.51 10.99
CA LEU A 66 15.61 -2.00 9.93
C LEU A 66 17.04 -1.42 10.06
N PHE A 67 17.20 -0.14 10.40
CA PHE A 67 18.51 0.45 10.66
C PHE A 67 19.14 -0.13 11.92
N THR A 68 18.36 -0.25 13.00
CA THR A 68 18.83 -0.82 14.28
C THR A 68 19.34 -2.25 14.14
N LEU A 69 18.73 -3.08 13.27
CA LEU A 69 19.19 -4.45 12.98
C LEU A 69 20.62 -4.50 12.42
N LEU A 70 21.10 -3.43 11.83
CA LEU A 70 22.46 -3.28 11.31
C LEU A 70 23.29 -2.29 12.14
N ASN A 71 22.90 -2.00 13.39
CA ASN A 71 23.56 -1.12 14.33
C ASN A 71 23.70 0.34 13.85
N GLU A 72 22.73 0.82 13.07
CA GLU A 72 22.67 2.23 12.63
C GLU A 72 21.38 2.90 13.16
N ASP A 73 21.40 4.24 13.24
CA ASP A 73 20.25 5.05 13.61
C ASP A 73 19.73 5.79 12.38
N ILE A 74 18.45 5.55 12.00
CA ILE A 74 17.79 6.17 10.87
C ILE A 74 17.72 7.69 11.00
N ASP A 75 17.63 8.23 12.22
CA ASP A 75 17.48 9.68 12.46
C ASP A 75 18.72 10.47 11.99
N ASN A 76 19.86 9.80 11.71
CA ASN A 76 21.04 10.38 11.05
C ASN A 76 20.88 10.57 9.54
N TYR A 77 19.87 9.96 8.91
CA TYR A 77 19.71 9.88 7.45
C TYR A 77 18.36 10.38 6.96
N VAL A 78 17.31 10.21 7.76
CA VAL A 78 15.92 10.45 7.36
C VAL A 78 15.19 11.26 8.41
N THR A 79 14.53 12.33 7.97
CA THR A 79 13.65 13.14 8.83
C THR A 79 12.20 12.81 8.57
N PHE A 80 11.48 12.30 9.58
CA PHE A 80 10.03 12.13 9.55
C PHE A 80 9.36 13.38 10.10
N LYS A 81 8.56 14.06 9.28
CA LYS A 81 7.78 15.25 9.65
C LYS A 81 6.35 14.84 9.97
N PRO A 82 5.87 14.93 11.23
CA PRO A 82 4.47 14.70 11.56
C PRO A 82 3.55 15.68 10.80
N LEU A 83 2.41 15.19 10.34
CA LEU A 83 1.43 15.97 9.60
C LEU A 83 0.26 16.37 10.51
N ASP A 84 -0.26 17.61 10.31
CA ASP A 84 -1.50 18.13 10.86
C ASP A 84 -2.14 19.08 9.83
N PRO A 85 -3.34 18.77 9.30
CA PRO A 85 -4.09 17.53 9.52
C PRO A 85 -3.43 16.30 8.87
N TRP A 86 -3.84 15.11 9.31
CA TRP A 86 -3.49 13.84 8.63
C TRP A 86 -4.16 13.77 7.27
N TYR A 87 -5.50 14.06 7.25
CA TYR A 87 -6.30 14.16 6.03
C TYR A 87 -7.26 15.35 6.14
N ARG A 88 -7.41 16.10 5.04
CA ARG A 88 -8.49 17.04 4.86
C ARG A 88 -9.56 16.42 3.97
N PHE A 89 -10.79 16.36 4.45
CA PHE A 89 -11.93 15.87 3.70
C PHE A 89 -12.74 17.02 3.11
N TYR A 90 -13.18 16.84 1.88
CA TYR A 90 -14.22 17.65 1.23
C TYR A 90 -15.30 16.69 0.73
N PHE A 91 -16.56 17.02 1.03
CA PHE A 91 -17.71 16.23 0.61
C PHE A 91 -18.43 16.92 -0.53
N ASN A 92 -19.27 16.15 -1.26
CA ASN A 92 -20.01 16.67 -2.42
C ASN A 92 -21.05 17.75 -2.06
N ASP A 93 -21.48 17.84 -0.81
CA ASP A 93 -22.37 18.88 -0.28
C ASP A 93 -21.65 20.21 0.05
N GLY A 94 -20.35 20.30 -0.24
CA GLY A 94 -19.51 21.46 0.02
C GLY A 94 -18.97 21.56 1.46
N THR A 95 -19.35 20.63 2.34
CA THR A 95 -18.81 20.55 3.70
C THR A 95 -17.45 19.86 3.71
N GLY A 96 -16.72 20.00 4.80
CA GLY A 96 -15.45 19.31 5.00
C GLY A 96 -14.99 19.35 6.44
N PHE A 97 -13.99 18.53 6.77
CA PHE A 97 -13.34 18.59 8.07
C PHE A 97 -11.90 18.06 7.99
N ASP A 98 -11.10 18.44 8.99
CA ASP A 98 -9.72 18.00 9.14
C ASP A 98 -9.65 16.84 10.14
N TYR A 99 -9.24 15.66 9.67
CA TYR A 99 -8.89 14.53 10.52
C TYR A 99 -7.42 14.62 10.89
N GLY A 100 -7.13 14.72 12.19
CA GLY A 100 -5.77 15.00 12.66
C GLY A 100 -5.47 14.47 14.07
N PRO A 101 -4.27 14.80 14.59
CA PRO A 101 -3.77 14.30 15.88
C PRO A 101 -4.45 14.93 17.11
N ASP A 102 -4.95 16.13 16.98
CA ASP A 102 -5.55 16.88 18.09
C ASP A 102 -6.97 16.37 18.40
N ARG A 103 -7.09 15.54 19.42
CA ARG A 103 -8.37 14.94 19.83
C ARG A 103 -9.42 15.99 20.19
N LYS A 104 -9.02 17.12 20.79
CA LYS A 104 -9.97 18.16 21.18
C LYS A 104 -10.58 18.81 19.91
N LYS A 105 -9.75 19.21 18.96
CA LYS A 105 -10.23 19.72 17.67
C LYS A 105 -11.10 18.71 16.92
N MET A 106 -10.74 17.42 16.98
CA MET A 106 -11.56 16.38 16.37
C MET A 106 -12.96 16.32 16.97
N LEU A 107 -13.06 16.33 18.30
CA LEU A 107 -14.37 16.30 18.98
C LEU A 107 -15.18 17.55 18.68
N GLU A 108 -14.56 18.74 18.68
CA GLU A 108 -15.22 20.02 18.33
C GLU A 108 -15.76 19.99 16.89
N GLN A 109 -15.01 19.49 15.92
CA GLN A 109 -15.47 19.35 14.52
C GLN A 109 -16.61 18.33 14.38
N ILE A 110 -16.51 17.18 15.06
CA ILE A 110 -17.57 16.17 15.05
C ILE A 110 -18.84 16.72 15.69
N ASP A 111 -18.74 17.48 16.81
CA ASP A 111 -19.87 18.10 17.46
C ASP A 111 -20.58 19.12 16.54
N GLN A 112 -19.82 19.92 15.81
CA GLN A 112 -20.36 20.85 14.81
C GLN A 112 -21.10 20.16 13.66
N ILE A 113 -20.65 18.98 13.24
CA ILE A 113 -21.26 18.20 12.16
C ILE A 113 -22.45 17.40 12.70
N SER A 114 -22.26 16.71 13.82
CA SER A 114 -23.24 15.81 14.45
C SER A 114 -22.95 15.60 15.92
N PRO A 115 -23.58 16.37 16.83
CA PRO A 115 -23.37 16.24 18.29
C PRO A 115 -23.61 14.80 18.80
N LYS A 116 -24.51 14.06 18.16
CA LYS A 116 -24.82 12.65 18.51
C LYS A 116 -23.65 11.70 18.26
N ASP A 117 -22.74 12.05 17.35
CA ASP A 117 -21.64 11.20 16.93
C ASP A 117 -20.38 11.33 17.82
N VAL A 118 -20.33 12.33 18.71
CA VAL A 118 -19.18 12.56 19.61
C VAL A 118 -18.88 11.35 20.49
N ASP A 119 -19.88 10.87 21.23
CA ASP A 119 -19.75 9.67 22.06
C ASP A 119 -19.53 8.39 21.23
N GLY A 120 -20.16 8.34 20.06
CA GLY A 120 -20.00 7.25 19.10
C GLY A 120 -18.55 7.15 18.63
N TYR A 121 -17.95 8.27 18.25
CA TYR A 121 -16.55 8.35 17.82
C TYR A 121 -15.59 7.83 18.91
N LEU A 122 -15.74 8.25 20.15
CA LEU A 122 -14.90 7.78 21.25
C LEU A 122 -15.02 6.26 21.47
N LYS A 123 -16.25 5.72 21.41
CA LYS A 123 -16.51 4.26 21.51
C LYS A 123 -15.90 3.52 20.33
N MET A 124 -15.97 4.08 19.12
CA MET A 124 -15.36 3.52 17.91
C MET A 124 -13.84 3.41 18.06
N LEU A 125 -13.16 4.48 18.51
CA LEU A 125 -11.73 4.47 18.73
C LEU A 125 -11.29 3.42 19.76
N LYS A 126 -11.99 3.34 20.89
CA LYS A 126 -11.72 2.31 21.92
C LYS A 126 -11.84 0.90 21.33
N ARG A 127 -12.86 0.66 20.51
CA ARG A 127 -13.02 -0.65 19.87
C ARG A 127 -11.97 -0.93 18.82
N ALA A 128 -11.54 0.10 18.05
CA ALA A 128 -10.43 0.00 17.11
C ALA A 128 -9.11 -0.36 17.81
N GLU A 129 -8.88 0.15 19.03
CA GLU A 129 -7.72 -0.19 19.85
C GLU A 129 -7.71 -1.68 20.27
N GLU A 130 -8.85 -2.24 20.71
CA GLU A 130 -8.98 -3.68 21.00
C GLU A 130 -8.71 -4.55 19.76
N ILE A 131 -9.15 -4.11 18.58
CA ILE A 131 -8.88 -4.78 17.31
C ILE A 131 -7.39 -4.68 16.95
N PHE A 132 -6.77 -3.53 17.22
CA PHE A 132 -5.35 -3.29 16.97
C PHE A 132 -4.44 -4.20 17.81
N GLU A 133 -4.72 -4.34 19.10
CA GLU A 133 -3.98 -5.25 19.98
C GLU A 133 -3.96 -6.69 19.46
N LEU A 134 -5.10 -7.18 18.96
CA LEU A 134 -5.15 -8.51 18.34
C LEU A 134 -4.54 -8.51 16.94
N GLY A 135 -5.11 -7.69 16.04
CA GLY A 135 -4.84 -7.78 14.59
C GLY A 135 -3.44 -7.34 14.21
N TYR A 136 -2.89 -6.35 14.92
CA TYR A 136 -1.58 -5.80 14.62
C TYR A 136 -0.49 -6.28 15.59
N GLU A 137 -0.65 -6.08 16.89
CA GLU A 137 0.42 -6.40 17.85
C GLU A 137 0.66 -7.90 17.97
N ARG A 138 -0.40 -8.73 17.93
CA ARG A 138 -0.26 -10.19 18.07
C ARG A 138 -0.16 -10.91 16.74
N LEU A 139 -0.88 -10.48 15.71
CA LEU A 139 -1.05 -11.28 14.50
C LEU A 139 -0.27 -10.79 13.28
N ALA A 140 0.16 -9.52 13.21
CA ALA A 140 0.80 -9.00 12.01
C ALA A 140 2.15 -9.65 11.67
N SER A 141 2.90 -10.16 12.67
CA SER A 141 4.17 -10.86 12.48
C SER A 141 4.08 -12.38 12.66
N GLU A 142 2.87 -12.92 12.93
CA GLU A 142 2.66 -14.36 13.10
C GLU A 142 2.57 -15.08 11.75
N PRO A 143 3.29 -16.20 11.54
CA PRO A 143 3.15 -16.99 10.32
C PRO A 143 1.84 -17.76 10.30
N PHE A 144 0.98 -17.53 9.31
CA PHE A 144 -0.29 -18.24 9.12
C PHE A 144 -0.18 -19.38 8.09
N ASN A 145 0.84 -20.22 8.21
CA ASN A 145 1.04 -21.39 7.34
C ASN A 145 0.27 -22.66 7.79
N LYS A 146 -0.40 -22.62 8.96
CA LYS A 146 -1.20 -23.74 9.50
C LYS A 146 -2.60 -23.29 9.86
N ILE A 147 -3.62 -24.04 9.40
CA ILE A 147 -5.04 -23.75 9.66
C ILE A 147 -5.36 -23.73 11.17
N LEU A 148 -4.64 -24.49 11.99
CA LEU A 148 -4.82 -24.53 13.43
C LEU A 148 -4.66 -23.15 14.09
N LYS A 149 -3.83 -22.26 13.52
CA LYS A 149 -3.73 -20.87 14.02
C LYS A 149 -5.02 -20.10 13.81
N MET A 150 -5.71 -20.29 12.67
CA MET A 150 -7.03 -19.70 12.45
C MET A 150 -8.06 -20.19 13.46
N VAL A 151 -8.06 -21.50 13.77
CA VAL A 151 -8.94 -22.08 14.78
C VAL A 151 -8.68 -21.47 16.17
N ARG A 152 -7.40 -21.30 16.53
CA ARG A 152 -7.00 -20.68 17.80
C ARG A 152 -7.50 -19.25 17.97
N TYR A 153 -7.34 -18.40 16.93
CA TYR A 153 -7.68 -16.98 16.97
C TYR A 153 -9.10 -16.69 16.47
N GLY A 154 -9.80 -17.69 15.90
CA GLY A 154 -11.15 -17.54 15.37
C GLY A 154 -12.15 -16.96 16.36
N PRO A 155 -12.25 -17.47 17.62
CA PRO A 155 -13.14 -16.92 18.63
C PRO A 155 -12.91 -15.43 18.91
N ASP A 156 -11.66 -14.97 18.99
CA ASP A 156 -11.33 -13.57 19.20
C ASP A 156 -11.70 -12.71 18.00
N ILE A 157 -11.45 -13.18 16.78
CA ILE A 157 -11.84 -12.50 15.53
C ILE A 157 -13.37 -12.34 15.47
N ILE A 158 -14.13 -13.37 15.84
CA ILE A 158 -15.59 -13.32 15.89
C ILE A 158 -16.06 -12.34 16.96
N ARG A 159 -15.52 -12.41 18.18
CA ARG A 159 -15.84 -11.51 19.30
C ARG A 159 -15.60 -10.04 18.94
N LEU A 160 -14.54 -9.76 18.17
CA LEU A 160 -14.22 -8.42 17.68
C LEU A 160 -15.06 -8.00 16.47
N GLY A 161 -15.85 -8.90 15.91
CA GLY A 161 -16.74 -8.63 14.78
C GLY A 161 -16.03 -8.69 13.42
N GLY A 162 -14.86 -9.36 13.33
CA GLY A 162 -14.03 -9.42 12.13
C GLY A 162 -14.72 -9.98 10.88
N TYR A 163 -15.88 -10.62 11.03
CA TYR A 163 -16.74 -11.08 9.92
C TYR A 163 -17.59 -9.96 9.29
N LYS A 164 -17.69 -8.79 9.95
CA LYS A 164 -18.39 -7.61 9.44
C LYS A 164 -17.47 -6.80 8.53
N SER A 165 -18.05 -5.87 7.76
CA SER A 165 -17.27 -4.91 6.99
C SER A 165 -16.84 -3.70 7.83
N VAL A 166 -15.80 -2.98 7.37
CA VAL A 166 -15.39 -1.71 8.00
C VAL A 166 -16.52 -0.69 7.99
N PHE A 167 -17.27 -0.57 6.88
CA PHE A 167 -18.41 0.34 6.82
C PHE A 167 -19.48 -0.02 7.87
N SER A 168 -19.80 -1.32 8.02
CA SER A 168 -20.71 -1.78 9.08
C SER A 168 -20.18 -1.51 10.48
N PHE A 169 -18.87 -1.64 10.69
CA PHE A 169 -18.22 -1.30 11.94
C PHE A 169 -18.40 0.18 12.28
N VAL A 170 -18.04 1.07 11.36
CA VAL A 170 -18.16 2.53 11.53
C VAL A 170 -19.62 2.95 11.74
N SER A 171 -20.56 2.40 10.94
CA SER A 171 -21.99 2.71 11.01
C SER A 171 -22.67 2.26 12.31
N LYS A 172 -22.04 1.38 13.10
CA LYS A 172 -22.51 1.03 14.43
C LYS A 172 -22.35 2.18 15.43
N TYR A 173 -21.37 3.05 15.19
CA TYR A 173 -20.96 4.09 16.14
C TYR A 173 -21.31 5.50 15.67
N LEU A 174 -21.32 5.73 14.35
CA LEU A 174 -21.57 7.03 13.74
C LEU A 174 -22.87 7.01 12.93
N GLU A 175 -23.66 8.10 13.02
CA GLU A 175 -24.92 8.26 12.29
C GLU A 175 -24.80 9.14 11.07
N HIS A 176 -23.98 10.22 11.13
CA HIS A 176 -23.86 11.19 10.06
C HIS A 176 -23.21 10.59 8.81
N PRO A 177 -23.81 10.73 7.60
CA PRO A 177 -23.31 10.10 6.37
C PRO A 177 -21.85 10.46 6.04
N ASN A 178 -21.49 11.73 6.13
CA ASN A 178 -20.13 12.20 5.82
C ASN A 178 -19.09 11.61 6.79
N LEU A 179 -19.41 11.52 8.09
CA LEU A 179 -18.52 10.90 9.07
C LEU A 179 -18.38 9.40 8.82
N ARG A 180 -19.47 8.70 8.45
CA ARG A 180 -19.39 7.29 8.02
C ARG A 180 -18.47 7.10 6.83
N GLN A 181 -18.58 7.97 5.82
CA GLN A 181 -17.69 7.92 4.66
C GLN A 181 -16.24 8.15 5.09
N ALA A 182 -15.95 9.25 5.78
CA ALA A 182 -14.58 9.62 6.17
C ALA A 182 -13.91 8.54 7.04
N PHE A 183 -14.61 7.99 8.03
CA PHE A 183 -14.03 6.98 8.91
C PHE A 183 -14.12 5.54 8.37
N SER A 184 -14.63 5.33 7.17
CA SER A 184 -14.63 4.01 6.54
C SER A 184 -13.71 3.90 5.32
N ILE A 185 -12.99 4.95 4.92
CA ILE A 185 -12.14 4.93 3.71
C ILE A 185 -10.84 4.14 3.88
N GLN A 186 -10.38 3.87 5.09
CA GLN A 186 -9.07 3.25 5.36
C GLN A 186 -8.79 1.98 4.55
N PRO A 187 -9.76 1.09 4.28
CA PRO A 187 -9.55 -0.04 3.39
C PRO A 187 -9.07 0.35 1.99
N LEU A 188 -9.49 1.49 1.45
CA LEU A 188 -9.05 1.95 0.12
C LEU A 188 -7.55 2.21 0.07
N LEU A 189 -6.95 2.61 1.20
CA LEU A 189 -5.49 2.82 1.33
C LEU A 189 -4.67 1.51 1.22
N VAL A 190 -5.35 0.37 1.30
CA VAL A 190 -4.74 -0.98 1.22
C VAL A 190 -5.44 -1.87 0.18
N GLY A 191 -6.20 -1.28 -0.72
CA GLY A 191 -6.81 -1.95 -1.87
C GLY A 191 -8.12 -2.67 -1.60
N GLY A 192 -8.82 -2.31 -0.52
CA GLY A 192 -10.09 -2.92 -0.12
C GLY A 192 -11.31 -2.02 -0.32
N ASN A 193 -12.44 -2.65 -0.62
CA ASN A 193 -13.74 -1.99 -0.59
C ASN A 193 -14.27 -1.94 0.86
N PRO A 194 -14.54 -0.76 1.45
CA PRO A 194 -15.06 -0.60 2.81
C PRO A 194 -16.29 -1.46 3.14
N PHE A 195 -17.11 -1.76 2.14
CA PHE A 195 -18.34 -2.54 2.30
C PHE A 195 -18.11 -4.05 2.35
N THR A 196 -16.93 -4.54 1.94
CA THR A 196 -16.58 -5.97 1.92
C THR A 196 -15.31 -6.32 2.67
N THR A 197 -14.45 -5.34 2.95
CA THR A 197 -13.23 -5.54 3.73
C THR A 197 -13.56 -5.80 5.20
N SER A 198 -12.93 -6.82 5.79
CA SER A 198 -13.11 -7.18 7.20
C SER A 198 -12.90 -5.99 8.14
N SER A 199 -13.77 -5.86 9.16
CA SER A 199 -13.65 -4.83 10.19
C SER A 199 -12.36 -4.91 11.02
N ILE A 200 -11.58 -5.97 10.90
CA ILE A 200 -10.23 -6.04 11.46
C ILE A 200 -9.36 -4.86 10.95
N TYR A 201 -9.59 -4.39 9.72
CA TYR A 201 -8.89 -3.23 9.17
C TYR A 201 -9.26 -1.90 9.84
N ALA A 202 -10.25 -1.85 10.74
CA ALA A 202 -10.47 -0.72 11.62
C ALA A 202 -9.30 -0.49 12.62
N LEU A 203 -8.39 -1.48 12.76
CA LEU A 203 -7.10 -1.32 13.45
C LEU A 203 -6.29 -0.11 12.94
N ILE A 204 -6.51 0.31 11.68
CA ILE A 204 -5.80 1.45 11.07
C ILE A 204 -6.09 2.73 11.87
N HIS A 205 -7.31 2.92 12.40
CA HIS A 205 -7.63 4.07 13.25
C HIS A 205 -6.76 4.12 14.50
N ALA A 206 -6.59 2.98 15.17
CA ALA A 206 -5.72 2.91 16.36
C ALA A 206 -4.24 3.10 15.99
N LEU A 207 -3.82 2.59 14.84
CA LEU A 207 -2.47 2.77 14.31
C LEU A 207 -2.17 4.25 14.05
N GLU A 208 -3.11 4.97 13.40
CA GLU A 208 -3.02 6.41 13.17
C GLU A 208 -3.01 7.21 14.49
N GLN A 209 -3.85 6.84 15.45
CA GLN A 209 -3.87 7.48 16.78
C GLN A 209 -2.59 7.25 17.57
N LYS A 210 -1.96 6.07 17.44
CA LYS A 210 -0.76 5.70 18.22
C LYS A 210 0.53 6.33 17.70
N TRP A 211 0.69 6.42 16.38
CA TRP A 211 1.94 6.89 15.75
C TRP A 211 1.77 8.11 14.84
N GLY A 212 0.53 8.53 14.59
CA GLY A 212 0.24 9.61 13.66
C GLY A 212 0.50 9.24 12.20
N ILE A 213 0.45 10.26 11.36
CA ILE A 213 0.87 10.19 9.96
C ILE A 213 2.03 11.16 9.78
N SER A 214 3.09 10.68 9.15
CA SER A 214 4.29 11.45 8.87
C SER A 214 4.59 11.51 7.38
N PHE A 215 5.26 12.55 6.97
CA PHE A 215 5.89 12.69 5.67
C PHE A 215 7.41 12.53 5.84
N VAL A 216 8.05 11.86 4.90
CA VAL A 216 9.52 11.80 4.83
C VAL A 216 10.02 13.03 4.08
N MET A 217 10.84 13.87 4.68
CA MET A 217 11.46 15.00 3.99
C MET A 217 12.29 14.49 2.79
N GLY A 218 12.04 15.07 1.62
CA GLY A 218 12.57 14.58 0.35
C GLY A 218 11.78 13.43 -0.31
N GLY A 219 10.64 13.04 0.29
CA GLY A 219 9.70 12.03 -0.21
C GLY A 219 10.04 10.59 0.17
N THR A 220 9.12 9.69 -0.14
CA THR A 220 9.28 8.25 0.14
C THR A 220 10.48 7.64 -0.60
N ASN A 221 10.81 8.16 -1.77
CA ASN A 221 11.99 7.70 -2.51
C ASN A 221 13.31 8.06 -1.79
N HIS A 222 13.36 9.18 -1.04
CA HIS A 222 14.52 9.48 -0.20
C HIS A 222 14.75 8.37 0.84
N LEU A 223 13.69 7.91 1.50
CA LEU A 223 13.76 6.78 2.43
C LEU A 223 14.26 5.50 1.73
N VAL A 224 13.77 5.20 0.52
CA VAL A 224 14.25 4.05 -0.27
C VAL A 224 15.74 4.18 -0.57
N ARG A 225 16.20 5.37 -0.93
CA ARG A 225 17.62 5.64 -1.19
C ARG A 225 18.48 5.41 0.05
N GLU A 226 18.05 5.85 1.22
CA GLU A 226 18.80 5.63 2.46
C GLU A 226 18.79 4.15 2.90
N LEU A 227 17.71 3.42 2.67
CA LEU A 227 17.67 1.97 2.83
C LEU A 227 18.62 1.25 1.85
N LYS A 228 18.70 1.72 0.60
CA LYS A 228 19.70 1.21 -0.38
C LYS A 228 21.12 1.46 0.13
N ASN A 229 21.42 2.68 0.55
CA ASN A 229 22.75 3.05 1.08
C ASN A 229 23.11 2.19 2.30
N LEU A 230 22.15 1.93 3.20
CA LEU A 230 22.32 1.01 4.33
C LEU A 230 22.69 -0.39 3.86
N MET A 231 21.97 -0.94 2.87
CA MET A 231 22.25 -2.27 2.31
C MET A 231 23.66 -2.35 1.70
N GLU A 232 24.07 -1.34 0.94
CA GLU A 232 25.38 -1.27 0.28
C GLU A 232 26.52 -1.15 1.31
N ARG A 233 26.39 -0.31 2.35
CA ARG A 233 27.36 -0.18 3.44
C ARG A 233 27.60 -1.52 4.16
N HIS A 234 26.56 -2.34 4.28
CA HIS A 234 26.65 -3.65 4.94
C HIS A 234 26.93 -4.81 3.95
N GLY A 235 27.29 -4.53 2.70
CA GLY A 235 27.73 -5.53 1.72
C GLY A 235 26.63 -6.42 1.19
N ILE A 236 25.37 -5.95 1.14
CA ILE A 236 24.31 -6.58 0.37
C ILE A 236 24.52 -6.24 -1.11
N LYS A 237 24.61 -7.25 -1.96
CA LYS A 237 24.82 -7.08 -3.41
C LYS A 237 23.49 -6.75 -4.09
N ILE A 238 23.41 -5.65 -4.83
CA ILE A 238 22.22 -5.21 -5.55
C ILE A 238 22.48 -5.35 -7.06
N HIS A 239 21.58 -6.04 -7.73
CA HIS A 239 21.65 -6.31 -9.18
C HIS A 239 20.41 -5.74 -9.86
N TYR A 240 20.59 -4.71 -10.68
CA TYR A 240 19.55 -4.09 -11.48
C TYR A 240 19.38 -4.78 -12.84
N GLN A 241 18.26 -4.54 -13.51
CA GLN A 241 17.93 -5.07 -14.84
C GLN A 241 17.99 -6.61 -14.89
N HIS A 242 17.59 -7.24 -13.77
CA HIS A 242 17.50 -8.70 -13.63
C HIS A 242 16.03 -9.13 -13.58
N ASP A 243 15.43 -9.22 -14.78
CA ASP A 243 14.04 -9.63 -14.94
C ASP A 243 13.94 -11.17 -14.91
N VAL A 244 13.17 -11.71 -13.98
CA VAL A 244 13.01 -13.15 -13.80
C VAL A 244 12.19 -13.76 -14.95
N ASP A 245 12.72 -14.80 -15.56
CA ASP A 245 12.04 -15.65 -16.53
C ASP A 245 11.37 -16.84 -15.83
N GLU A 246 12.16 -17.62 -15.06
CA GLU A 246 11.68 -18.89 -14.48
C GLU A 246 12.42 -19.26 -13.20
N PHE A 247 11.72 -19.91 -12.28
CA PHE A 247 12.31 -20.66 -11.17
C PHE A 247 12.51 -22.11 -11.57
N ILE A 248 13.76 -22.56 -11.58
CA ILE A 248 14.11 -23.96 -11.85
C ILE A 248 13.94 -24.76 -10.57
N THR A 249 13.07 -25.75 -10.60
CA THR A 249 12.71 -26.55 -9.43
C THR A 249 13.07 -28.02 -9.59
N ASN A 250 13.46 -28.63 -8.48
CA ASN A 250 13.65 -30.07 -8.41
C ASN A 250 13.08 -30.59 -7.09
N ASN A 251 12.21 -31.60 -7.14
CA ASN A 251 11.46 -32.12 -6.00
C ASN A 251 10.68 -31.00 -5.28
N ASN A 252 11.04 -30.69 -4.02
CA ASN A 252 10.40 -29.67 -3.19
C ASN A 252 11.33 -28.47 -2.90
N LEU A 253 12.26 -28.20 -3.81
CA LEU A 253 13.22 -27.10 -3.71
C LEU A 253 13.30 -26.31 -5.01
N VAL A 254 13.47 -25.00 -4.90
CA VAL A 254 13.99 -24.13 -5.96
C VAL A 254 15.51 -24.34 -6.00
N GLN A 255 16.04 -24.68 -7.19
CA GLN A 255 17.47 -24.89 -7.40
C GLN A 255 18.18 -23.61 -7.85
N SER A 256 17.50 -22.85 -8.70
CA SER A 256 18.05 -21.63 -9.28
C SER A 256 16.93 -20.72 -9.84
N ILE A 257 17.31 -19.50 -10.14
CA ILE A 257 16.49 -18.53 -10.87
C ILE A 257 17.17 -18.27 -12.21
N LYS A 258 16.40 -18.36 -13.28
CA LYS A 258 16.81 -17.95 -14.62
C LYS A 258 16.22 -16.57 -14.93
N PHE A 259 17.06 -15.68 -15.45
CA PHE A 259 16.65 -14.33 -15.87
C PHE A 259 16.51 -14.26 -17.39
N LEU A 260 15.71 -13.29 -17.88
CA LEU A 260 15.49 -13.07 -19.32
C LEU A 260 16.79 -12.78 -20.08
N ASN A 261 17.81 -12.25 -19.44
CA ASN A 261 19.14 -12.04 -20.02
C ASN A 261 20.00 -13.32 -20.11
N GLY A 262 19.42 -14.49 -19.80
CA GLY A 262 20.08 -15.78 -19.83
C GLY A 262 20.93 -16.14 -18.61
N LYS A 263 21.15 -15.22 -17.69
CA LYS A 263 21.90 -15.48 -16.45
C LYS A 263 21.10 -16.42 -15.54
N GLU A 264 21.79 -17.31 -14.84
CA GLU A 264 21.23 -18.21 -13.83
C GLU A 264 21.92 -17.98 -12.47
N VAL A 265 21.15 -17.96 -11.41
CA VAL A 265 21.63 -17.75 -10.05
C VAL A 265 21.12 -18.84 -9.12
N ARG A 266 22.02 -19.41 -8.33
CA ARG A 266 21.74 -20.41 -7.28
C ARG A 266 21.84 -19.77 -5.91
N ALA A 267 20.99 -20.21 -4.99
CA ALA A 267 21.03 -19.82 -3.58
C ALA A 267 20.44 -20.93 -2.72
N ASP A 268 20.72 -20.87 -1.41
CA ASP A 268 20.12 -21.81 -0.44
C ASP A 268 18.66 -21.42 -0.15
N ILE A 269 18.36 -20.10 -0.15
CA ILE A 269 17.04 -19.53 0.15
C ILE A 269 16.67 -18.54 -0.94
N PHE A 270 15.40 -18.55 -1.35
CA PHE A 270 14.82 -17.62 -2.31
C PHE A 270 13.67 -16.86 -1.65
N VAL A 271 13.68 -15.54 -1.73
CA VAL A 271 12.62 -14.68 -1.21
C VAL A 271 12.08 -13.81 -2.33
N SER A 272 10.80 -13.96 -2.64
CA SER A 272 10.15 -13.18 -3.70
C SER A 272 9.28 -12.07 -3.12
N ASN A 273 9.54 -10.84 -3.55
CA ASN A 273 8.69 -9.67 -3.34
C ASN A 273 7.78 -9.39 -4.56
N ALA A 274 7.88 -10.20 -5.62
CA ALA A 274 6.91 -10.18 -6.70
C ALA A 274 5.55 -10.71 -6.20
N ASP A 275 4.46 -10.29 -6.86
CA ASP A 275 3.12 -10.78 -6.50
C ASP A 275 3.08 -12.31 -6.57
N PRO A 276 2.66 -13.02 -5.49
CA PRO A 276 2.67 -14.48 -5.47
C PRO A 276 1.81 -15.14 -6.56
N ILE A 277 0.71 -14.49 -6.97
CA ILE A 277 -0.12 -14.99 -8.09
C ILE A 277 0.67 -14.89 -9.39
N GLN A 278 1.42 -13.81 -9.57
CA GLN A 278 2.33 -13.65 -10.70
C GLN A 278 3.43 -14.70 -10.70
N VAL A 279 4.06 -14.95 -9.54
CA VAL A 279 5.07 -16.03 -9.39
C VAL A 279 4.50 -17.37 -9.81
N ASN A 280 3.30 -17.72 -9.33
CA ASN A 280 2.63 -18.98 -9.69
C ASN A 280 2.20 -19.04 -11.17
N ASN A 281 1.90 -17.91 -11.80
CA ASN A 281 1.47 -17.87 -13.20
C ASN A 281 2.63 -17.94 -14.17
N GLU A 282 3.70 -17.22 -13.90
CA GLU A 282 4.78 -16.99 -14.85
C GLU A 282 6.09 -17.65 -14.42
N PHE A 283 6.56 -17.44 -13.20
CA PHE A 283 7.88 -17.93 -12.80
C PHE A 283 7.88 -19.43 -12.44
N LEU A 284 6.75 -19.97 -11.97
CA LEU A 284 6.55 -21.40 -11.70
C LEU A 284 5.70 -22.08 -12.79
N ARG A 285 5.62 -21.52 -14.01
CA ARG A 285 4.74 -22.02 -15.11
C ARG A 285 5.00 -23.48 -15.46
N ASN A 286 6.25 -23.95 -15.40
CA ASN A 286 6.67 -25.31 -15.69
C ASN A 286 6.76 -26.18 -14.42
N SER A 287 6.31 -25.66 -13.28
CA SER A 287 6.45 -26.29 -11.97
C SER A 287 5.09 -26.63 -11.36
N LYS A 288 5.08 -27.62 -10.46
CA LYS A 288 3.86 -27.94 -9.72
C LYS A 288 3.65 -26.91 -8.61
N ILE A 289 2.46 -26.36 -8.49
CA ILE A 289 2.05 -25.45 -7.40
C ILE A 289 1.11 -26.16 -6.41
N SER A 290 1.03 -25.67 -5.18
CA SER A 290 0.18 -26.22 -4.13
C SER A 290 -1.31 -26.12 -4.48
N TRP A 291 -2.14 -26.91 -3.79
CA TRP A 291 -3.60 -26.83 -3.93
C TRP A 291 -4.12 -25.43 -3.51
N HIS A 292 -3.59 -24.88 -2.41
CA HIS A 292 -3.92 -23.54 -1.92
C HIS A 292 -3.63 -22.46 -2.99
N ASN A 293 -2.43 -22.49 -3.56
CA ASN A 293 -2.04 -21.55 -4.63
C ASN A 293 -2.88 -21.74 -5.91
N LYS A 294 -3.34 -22.96 -6.23
CA LYS A 294 -4.29 -23.20 -7.34
C LYS A 294 -5.63 -22.53 -7.11
N ILE A 295 -6.17 -22.57 -5.88
CA ILE A 295 -7.41 -21.89 -5.51
C ILE A 295 -7.24 -20.38 -5.65
N LEU A 296 -6.20 -19.80 -5.07
CA LEU A 296 -5.92 -18.37 -5.15
C LEU A 296 -5.75 -17.91 -6.61
N LYS A 297 -4.97 -18.63 -7.40
CA LYS A 297 -4.81 -18.36 -8.83
C LYS A 297 -6.15 -18.27 -9.57
N LYS A 298 -7.12 -19.13 -9.24
CA LYS A 298 -8.39 -19.23 -9.95
C LYS A 298 -9.46 -18.28 -9.42
N TYR A 299 -9.53 -18.08 -8.11
CA TYR A 299 -10.68 -17.44 -7.46
C TYR A 299 -10.35 -16.14 -6.72
N ALA A 300 -9.07 -15.73 -6.64
CA ALA A 300 -8.73 -14.52 -5.93
C ALA A 300 -9.42 -13.28 -6.53
N LYS A 301 -10.03 -12.50 -5.65
CA LYS A 301 -10.51 -11.15 -5.97
C LYS A 301 -9.31 -10.19 -5.85
N HIS A 302 -9.01 -9.50 -6.94
CA HIS A 302 -7.95 -8.49 -6.98
C HIS A 302 -8.47 -7.14 -6.48
N SER A 303 -7.57 -6.31 -5.97
CA SER A 303 -7.88 -4.93 -5.62
C SER A 303 -8.25 -4.11 -6.86
N MET A 304 -8.78 -2.92 -6.63
CA MET A 304 -9.00 -1.95 -7.69
C MET A 304 -7.70 -1.64 -8.44
N GLY A 305 -7.82 -1.13 -9.65
CA GLY A 305 -6.81 -0.39 -10.36
C GLY A 305 -6.69 1.04 -9.83
N LEU A 306 -5.61 1.70 -10.18
CA LEU A 306 -5.38 3.09 -9.83
C LEU A 306 -5.12 3.89 -11.10
N PHE A 307 -5.79 5.03 -11.22
CA PHE A 307 -5.42 6.08 -12.14
C PHE A 307 -4.74 7.18 -11.32
N VAL A 308 -3.50 7.53 -11.65
CA VAL A 308 -2.76 8.55 -10.93
C VAL A 308 -2.35 9.63 -11.92
N LEU A 309 -2.92 10.83 -11.77
CA LEU A 309 -2.54 12.01 -12.52
C LEU A 309 -1.51 12.81 -11.72
N PHE A 310 -0.31 12.96 -12.27
CA PHE A 310 0.76 13.80 -11.75
C PHE A 310 0.75 15.14 -12.47
N PHE A 311 0.86 16.23 -11.72
CA PHE A 311 0.91 17.57 -12.32
C PHE A 311 1.59 18.60 -11.40
N GLY A 312 2.22 19.58 -12.01
CA GLY A 312 2.64 20.81 -11.37
C GLY A 312 1.54 21.88 -11.43
N SER A 313 1.58 22.87 -10.54
CA SER A 313 0.72 24.04 -10.61
C SER A 313 1.51 25.32 -10.41
N LYS A 314 1.30 26.31 -11.30
CA LYS A 314 1.86 27.65 -11.17
C LYS A 314 1.23 28.47 -10.06
N LYS A 315 0.06 28.03 -9.56
CA LYS A 315 -0.68 28.64 -8.46
C LYS A 315 -0.66 27.71 -7.25
N GLN A 316 -0.44 28.27 -6.06
CA GLN A 316 -0.53 27.53 -4.81
C GLN A 316 -1.96 27.53 -4.27
N TYR A 317 -2.43 26.34 -3.83
CA TYR A 317 -3.76 26.16 -3.25
C TYR A 317 -3.65 25.83 -1.76
N LYS A 318 -3.63 26.88 -0.91
CA LYS A 318 -3.43 26.74 0.55
C LYS A 318 -4.56 25.98 1.26
N ASN A 319 -5.75 25.91 0.66
CA ASN A 319 -6.87 25.11 1.15
C ASN A 319 -6.68 23.60 0.90
N VAL A 320 -5.74 23.20 0.04
CA VAL A 320 -5.37 21.79 -0.16
C VAL A 320 -4.30 21.42 0.87
N ALA A 321 -4.61 20.52 1.79
CA ALA A 321 -3.67 20.00 2.78
C ALA A 321 -2.68 19.00 2.13
N HIS A 322 -1.70 18.54 2.89
CA HIS A 322 -0.72 17.55 2.41
C HIS A 322 -1.41 16.31 1.82
N HIS A 323 -2.40 15.79 2.54
CA HIS A 323 -3.32 14.77 2.05
C HIS A 323 -4.73 15.35 2.07
N THR A 324 -5.37 15.40 0.92
CA THR A 324 -6.74 15.88 0.78
C THR A 324 -7.58 14.83 0.06
N ILE A 325 -8.76 14.56 0.58
CA ILE A 325 -9.68 13.59 0.01
C ILE A 325 -10.96 14.32 -0.38
N TRP A 326 -11.23 14.35 -1.67
CA TRP A 326 -12.49 14.84 -2.19
C TRP A 326 -13.42 13.68 -2.44
N MET A 327 -14.55 13.64 -1.74
CA MET A 327 -15.55 12.60 -1.83
C MET A 327 -16.56 12.95 -2.91
N GLY A 328 -16.64 12.10 -3.93
CA GLY A 328 -17.63 12.24 -5.01
C GLY A 328 -19.06 12.01 -4.54
N PRO A 329 -20.06 12.21 -5.43
CA PRO A 329 -21.48 12.18 -5.06
C PRO A 329 -21.97 10.78 -4.67
N ARG A 330 -21.39 9.71 -5.23
CA ARG A 330 -21.77 8.33 -4.94
C ARG A 330 -20.65 7.64 -4.20
N TYR A 331 -20.91 7.07 -3.03
CA TYR A 331 -19.89 6.34 -2.28
C TYR A 331 -19.98 4.83 -2.49
N LYS A 332 -21.11 4.22 -2.13
CA LYS A 332 -21.31 2.77 -2.21
C LYS A 332 -21.38 2.29 -3.66
N GLU A 333 -22.23 2.91 -4.46
CA GLU A 333 -22.49 2.53 -5.85
C GLU A 333 -21.22 2.69 -6.71
N LEU A 334 -20.42 3.74 -6.47
CA LEU A 334 -19.12 3.92 -7.13
C LEU A 334 -18.16 2.76 -6.82
N LEU A 335 -18.10 2.34 -5.55
CA LEU A 335 -17.23 1.22 -5.17
C LEU A 335 -17.75 -0.12 -5.71
N GLU A 336 -19.06 -0.33 -5.82
CA GLU A 336 -19.64 -1.48 -6.52
C GLU A 336 -19.29 -1.47 -8.02
N ASP A 337 -19.32 -0.29 -8.67
CA ASP A 337 -18.89 -0.14 -10.05
C ASP A 337 -17.42 -0.57 -10.22
N ILE A 338 -16.54 -0.09 -9.35
CA ILE A 338 -15.10 -0.35 -9.44
C ILE A 338 -14.75 -1.83 -9.13
N PHE A 339 -15.26 -2.37 -8.03
CA PHE A 339 -14.80 -3.67 -7.50
C PHE A 339 -15.59 -4.87 -8.03
N ASP A 340 -16.90 -4.69 -8.27
CA ASP A 340 -17.80 -5.81 -8.60
C ASP A 340 -18.24 -5.80 -10.07
N ARG A 341 -18.65 -4.64 -10.62
CA ARG A 341 -19.09 -4.51 -12.02
C ARG A 341 -17.93 -4.27 -12.98
N HIS A 342 -16.77 -3.88 -12.46
CA HIS A 342 -15.60 -3.46 -13.25
C HIS A 342 -15.95 -2.34 -14.26
N HIS A 343 -16.82 -1.43 -13.84
CA HIS A 343 -17.31 -0.31 -14.65
C HIS A 343 -16.57 0.98 -14.31
N LEU A 344 -16.03 1.67 -15.33
CA LEU A 344 -15.43 3.00 -15.19
C LEU A 344 -16.56 4.05 -15.20
N ALA A 345 -16.94 4.51 -14.03
CA ALA A 345 -17.99 5.50 -13.86
C ALA A 345 -17.54 6.90 -14.33
N ASP A 346 -18.55 7.75 -14.63
CA ASP A 346 -18.29 9.15 -14.99
C ASP A 346 -17.97 10.05 -13.79
N ASP A 347 -18.41 9.64 -12.60
CA ASP A 347 -18.07 10.27 -11.32
C ASP A 347 -17.00 9.46 -10.57
N PHE A 348 -16.29 10.13 -9.67
CA PHE A 348 -15.20 9.52 -8.91
C PHE A 348 -14.95 10.30 -7.61
N SER A 349 -14.20 9.69 -6.70
CA SER A 349 -13.56 10.36 -5.56
C SER A 349 -12.06 10.51 -5.83
N ILE A 350 -11.43 11.54 -5.28
CA ILE A 350 -10.03 11.87 -5.52
C ILE A 350 -9.28 11.87 -4.19
N TYR A 351 -8.16 11.15 -4.13
CA TYR A 351 -7.13 11.41 -3.13
C TYR A 351 -6.05 12.30 -3.76
N LEU A 352 -5.84 13.47 -3.18
CA LEU A 352 -4.88 14.47 -3.65
C LEU A 352 -3.72 14.56 -2.67
N HIS A 353 -2.51 14.35 -3.16
CA HIS A 353 -1.26 14.52 -2.42
C HIS A 353 -0.57 15.80 -2.85
N ARG A 354 -0.22 16.65 -1.88
CA ARG A 354 0.49 17.90 -2.08
C ARG A 354 1.75 17.93 -1.21
N PRO A 355 2.89 17.36 -1.64
CA PRO A 355 4.12 17.36 -0.86
C PRO A 355 4.64 18.76 -0.55
N THR A 356 4.42 19.72 -1.45
CA THR A 356 4.81 21.13 -1.28
C THR A 356 4.15 21.84 -0.09
N ALA A 357 3.08 21.26 0.48
CA ALA A 357 2.54 21.74 1.75
C ALA A 357 3.51 21.56 2.94
N THR A 358 4.49 20.66 2.81
CA THR A 358 5.44 20.30 3.87
C THR A 358 6.90 20.52 3.43
N ASP A 359 7.22 20.23 2.16
CA ASP A 359 8.56 20.32 1.58
C ASP A 359 8.53 21.07 0.24
N SER A 360 8.92 22.35 0.27
CA SER A 360 8.88 23.21 -0.92
C SER A 360 9.83 22.78 -2.04
N SER A 361 10.77 21.87 -1.77
CA SER A 361 11.73 21.38 -2.78
C SER A 361 11.09 20.54 -3.90
N PHE A 362 9.82 20.17 -3.75
CA PHE A 362 9.08 19.38 -4.75
C PHE A 362 8.62 20.17 -5.98
N ALA A 363 8.72 21.49 -5.97
CA ALA A 363 8.32 22.33 -7.08
C ALA A 363 9.22 23.59 -7.17
N PRO A 364 9.24 24.30 -8.31
CA PRO A 364 9.82 25.62 -8.40
C PRO A 364 9.20 26.61 -7.41
N GLU A 365 9.92 27.66 -7.04
CA GLU A 365 9.46 28.68 -6.10
C GLU A 365 8.10 29.26 -6.51
N GLY A 366 7.17 29.35 -5.54
CA GLY A 366 5.80 29.85 -5.77
C GLY A 366 4.86 28.84 -6.45
N HIS A 367 5.33 27.67 -6.80
CA HIS A 367 4.55 26.61 -7.43
C HIS A 367 4.18 25.49 -6.43
N ASP A 368 3.33 24.59 -6.87
CA ASP A 368 2.99 23.36 -6.13
C ASP A 368 3.16 22.11 -7.00
N SER A 369 3.50 20.99 -6.37
CA SER A 369 3.48 19.65 -6.97
C SER A 369 2.32 18.84 -6.40
N TYR A 370 1.66 18.07 -7.28
CA TYR A 370 0.51 17.23 -6.91
C TYR A 370 0.57 15.86 -7.57
N TYR A 371 -0.06 14.88 -6.93
CA TYR A 371 -0.72 13.83 -7.67
C TYR A 371 -2.18 13.67 -7.22
N ALA A 372 -3.06 13.40 -8.18
CA ALA A 372 -4.46 13.03 -7.95
C ALA A 372 -4.63 11.55 -8.23
N LEU A 373 -4.94 10.76 -7.22
CA LEU A 373 -5.21 9.33 -7.33
C LEU A 373 -6.72 9.11 -7.32
N VAL A 374 -7.19 8.40 -8.36
CA VAL A 374 -8.58 7.97 -8.50
C VAL A 374 -8.63 6.44 -8.53
N PRO A 375 -9.36 5.80 -7.62
CA PRO A 375 -9.66 4.37 -7.73
C PRO A 375 -10.48 4.09 -8.98
N VAL A 376 -10.05 3.12 -9.78
CA VAL A 376 -10.71 2.74 -11.03
C VAL A 376 -10.81 1.21 -11.13
N PRO A 377 -11.63 0.64 -12.02
CA PRO A 377 -11.60 -0.79 -12.31
C PRO A 377 -10.19 -1.25 -12.70
N ASN A 378 -9.81 -2.44 -12.25
CA ASN A 378 -8.60 -3.07 -12.77
C ASN A 378 -8.82 -3.56 -14.21
N LEU A 379 -7.79 -4.12 -14.85
CA LEU A 379 -7.84 -4.51 -16.29
C LEU A 379 -8.90 -5.59 -16.63
N LYS A 380 -9.61 -6.15 -15.64
CA LYS A 380 -10.79 -6.99 -15.92
C LYS A 380 -11.93 -6.19 -16.54
N GLY A 381 -11.97 -4.87 -16.39
CA GLY A 381 -12.94 -3.99 -17.04
C GLY A 381 -12.77 -3.88 -18.57
N GLY A 382 -11.63 -4.30 -19.11
CA GLY A 382 -11.40 -4.32 -20.56
C GLY A 382 -11.18 -2.96 -21.23
N TYR A 383 -10.93 -1.90 -20.45
CA TYR A 383 -10.74 -0.55 -20.97
C TYR A 383 -9.38 -0.39 -21.66
N ASN A 384 -9.37 0.28 -22.81
CA ASN A 384 -8.14 0.72 -23.50
C ASN A 384 -7.63 2.02 -22.87
N TRP A 385 -6.77 1.87 -21.87
CA TRP A 385 -6.21 3.02 -21.13
C TRP A 385 -5.39 3.96 -21.97
N ASP A 386 -4.76 3.51 -23.04
CA ASP A 386 -3.99 4.38 -23.95
C ASP A 386 -4.88 5.36 -24.70
N GLU A 387 -6.13 4.99 -24.99
CA GLU A 387 -7.10 5.87 -25.63
C GLU A 387 -7.81 6.82 -24.65
N ILE A 388 -8.07 6.38 -23.43
CA ILE A 388 -8.94 7.15 -22.51
C ILE A 388 -8.18 8.00 -21.50
N LYS A 389 -6.89 7.75 -21.24
CA LYS A 389 -6.11 8.39 -20.18
C LYS A 389 -6.07 9.93 -20.25
N GLU A 390 -5.96 10.51 -21.43
CA GLU A 390 -5.93 11.96 -21.60
C GLU A 390 -7.28 12.61 -21.25
N GLY A 391 -8.38 12.09 -21.82
CA GLY A 391 -9.73 12.58 -21.51
C GLY A 391 -10.12 12.38 -20.05
N PHE A 392 -9.63 11.30 -19.43
CA PHE A 392 -9.87 11.05 -18.01
C PHE A 392 -9.05 12.02 -17.12
N SER A 393 -7.82 12.33 -17.51
CA SER A 393 -6.99 13.36 -16.86
C SER A 393 -7.65 14.74 -16.90
N GLU A 394 -8.25 15.12 -18.03
CA GLU A 394 -8.99 16.38 -18.17
C GLU A 394 -10.25 16.41 -17.30
N LYS A 395 -10.99 15.30 -17.21
CA LYS A 395 -12.14 15.17 -16.30
C LYS A 395 -11.73 15.39 -14.83
N ILE A 396 -10.60 14.82 -14.40
CA ILE A 396 -10.07 15.01 -13.03
C ILE A 396 -9.75 16.47 -12.78
N LEU A 397 -8.99 17.12 -13.66
CA LEU A 397 -8.66 18.54 -13.52
C LEU A 397 -9.92 19.43 -13.55
N ALA A 398 -10.87 19.16 -14.41
CA ALA A 398 -12.14 19.90 -14.48
C ALA A 398 -12.98 19.74 -13.20
N SER A 399 -12.95 18.55 -12.57
CA SER A 399 -13.60 18.33 -11.27
C SER A 399 -12.92 19.13 -10.15
N LEU A 400 -11.58 19.11 -10.11
CA LEU A 400 -10.81 19.90 -9.15
C LEU A 400 -11.04 21.42 -9.34
N ASP A 401 -11.13 21.89 -10.59
CA ASP A 401 -11.36 23.30 -10.94
C ASP A 401 -12.72 23.79 -10.41
N LYS A 402 -13.74 22.98 -10.57
CA LYS A 402 -15.10 23.28 -10.13
C LYS A 402 -15.28 23.23 -8.61
N THR A 403 -14.36 22.56 -7.89
CA THR A 403 -14.55 22.25 -6.47
C THR A 403 -13.47 22.93 -5.59
N ILE A 404 -12.33 22.27 -5.40
CA ILE A 404 -11.34 22.66 -4.39
C ILE A 404 -10.13 23.42 -4.94
N MET A 405 -9.94 23.47 -6.28
CA MET A 405 -8.78 24.12 -6.91
C MET A 405 -9.19 25.06 -8.07
N PRO A 406 -9.99 26.12 -7.82
CA PRO A 406 -10.47 26.99 -8.90
C PRO A 406 -9.33 27.65 -9.66
N GLY A 407 -9.36 27.54 -11.00
CA GLY A 407 -8.34 27.98 -11.94
C GLY A 407 -7.24 26.97 -12.20
N ILE A 408 -7.34 25.71 -11.74
CA ILE A 408 -6.31 24.70 -11.99
C ILE A 408 -6.19 24.34 -13.48
N LEU A 409 -7.26 24.39 -14.25
CA LEU A 409 -7.23 24.11 -15.69
C LEU A 409 -6.22 24.98 -16.45
N THR A 410 -6.05 26.25 -16.03
CA THR A 410 -5.10 27.19 -16.64
C THR A 410 -3.72 27.18 -15.98
N ASN A 411 -3.63 26.67 -14.73
CA ASN A 411 -2.39 26.69 -13.95
C ASN A 411 -1.67 25.33 -13.93
N ALA A 412 -2.35 24.22 -14.33
CA ALA A 412 -1.73 22.91 -14.37
C ALA A 412 -0.69 22.81 -15.50
N VAL A 413 0.49 22.36 -15.12
CA VAL A 413 1.65 22.18 -16.03
C VAL A 413 2.31 20.82 -15.75
N SER A 414 3.21 20.39 -16.64
CA SER A 414 3.99 19.14 -16.43
C SER A 414 3.14 17.91 -16.17
N LYS A 415 2.05 17.74 -16.90
CA LYS A 415 1.06 16.66 -16.69
C LYS A 415 1.56 15.34 -17.27
N PHE A 416 1.29 14.24 -16.56
CA PHE A 416 1.37 12.85 -17.04
C PHE A 416 0.55 11.95 -16.12
N SER A 417 0.24 10.74 -16.57
CA SER A 417 -0.57 9.81 -15.79
C SER A 417 0.03 8.41 -15.73
N MET A 418 -0.31 7.67 -14.70
CA MET A 418 -0.15 6.21 -14.60
C MET A 418 -1.54 5.56 -14.53
N THR A 419 -1.70 4.48 -15.27
CA THR A 419 -2.94 3.73 -15.45
C THR A 419 -2.81 2.30 -14.92
N PRO A 420 -3.88 1.52 -14.78
CA PRO A 420 -3.76 0.09 -14.48
C PRO A 420 -2.85 -0.68 -15.46
N LEU A 421 -2.74 -0.23 -16.71
CA LEU A 421 -1.82 -0.83 -17.69
C LEU A 421 -0.36 -0.60 -17.28
N ASP A 422 -0.01 0.59 -16.80
CA ASP A 422 1.32 0.90 -16.30
C ASP A 422 1.66 0.10 -15.05
N PHE A 423 0.70 -0.09 -14.13
CA PHE A 423 0.89 -0.97 -12.97
C PHE A 423 1.18 -2.42 -13.38
N LYS A 424 0.51 -2.94 -14.41
CA LYS A 424 0.80 -4.26 -14.97
C LYS A 424 2.19 -4.31 -15.59
N ASN A 425 2.55 -3.32 -16.41
CA ASN A 425 3.79 -3.32 -17.19
C ASN A 425 5.02 -3.04 -16.30
N ASN A 426 4.92 -2.05 -15.40
CA ASN A 426 6.05 -1.63 -14.56
C ASN A 426 6.23 -2.53 -13.33
N TYR A 427 5.15 -2.99 -12.71
CA TYR A 427 5.23 -3.74 -11.46
C TYR A 427 4.77 -5.20 -11.58
N ARG A 428 4.39 -5.64 -12.79
CA ARG A 428 3.88 -6.99 -13.07
C ARG A 428 2.74 -7.41 -12.14
N THR A 429 1.89 -6.44 -11.75
CA THR A 429 0.75 -6.76 -10.89
C THR A 429 -0.35 -7.46 -11.69
N PRO A 430 -0.92 -8.56 -11.17
CA PRO A 430 -2.03 -9.21 -11.83
C PRO A 430 -3.19 -8.24 -12.08
N TYR A 431 -3.67 -8.18 -13.32
CA TYR A 431 -4.73 -7.28 -13.77
C TYR A 431 -4.46 -5.78 -13.54
N GLY A 432 -3.21 -5.35 -13.38
CA GLY A 432 -2.89 -3.95 -13.08
C GLY A 432 -3.44 -3.46 -11.75
N SER A 433 -3.68 -4.37 -10.79
CA SER A 433 -4.20 -4.03 -9.46
C SER A 433 -3.21 -3.19 -8.65
N GLY A 434 -3.71 -2.16 -7.96
CA GLY A 434 -2.87 -1.26 -7.16
C GLY A 434 -2.22 -1.93 -5.95
N PHE A 435 -2.87 -2.96 -5.34
CA PHE A 435 -2.52 -3.51 -4.03
C PHE A 435 -2.49 -5.05 -3.97
N SER A 436 -2.39 -5.77 -5.09
CA SER A 436 -2.50 -7.23 -5.15
C SER A 436 -3.94 -7.71 -4.92
N ILE A 437 -4.17 -8.77 -4.13
CA ILE A 437 -5.51 -9.28 -3.82
C ILE A 437 -6.22 -8.45 -2.75
N ALA A 438 -7.54 -8.34 -2.87
CA ALA A 438 -8.38 -7.57 -1.96
C ALA A 438 -8.33 -8.11 -0.51
N PRO A 439 -8.34 -7.24 0.51
CA PRO A 439 -8.24 -7.62 1.93
C PRO A 439 -9.60 -8.04 2.51
N ILE A 440 -10.28 -8.98 1.86
CA ILE A 440 -11.51 -9.60 2.37
C ILE A 440 -11.17 -10.74 3.32
N LEU A 441 -12.10 -11.11 4.19
CA LEU A 441 -11.87 -12.12 5.22
C LEU A 441 -11.38 -13.46 4.64
N THR A 442 -11.97 -13.89 3.52
CA THR A 442 -11.62 -15.14 2.81
C THR A 442 -10.30 -15.07 2.03
N GLN A 443 -9.58 -13.95 2.10
CA GLN A 443 -8.27 -13.70 1.50
C GLN A 443 -7.31 -13.05 2.50
N SER A 444 -7.53 -13.25 3.80
CA SER A 444 -6.69 -12.71 4.88
C SER A 444 -6.14 -13.84 5.75
N ALA A 445 -5.04 -13.60 6.44
CA ALA A 445 -4.34 -14.57 7.29
C ALA A 445 -4.07 -15.88 6.54
N TRP A 446 -4.53 -17.03 7.03
CA TRP A 446 -4.30 -18.33 6.38
C TRP A 446 -4.89 -18.45 4.98
N PHE A 447 -5.96 -17.71 4.66
CA PHE A 447 -6.57 -17.72 3.32
C PHE A 447 -5.80 -16.89 2.28
N ARG A 448 -4.80 -16.12 2.70
CA ARG A 448 -3.89 -15.39 1.82
C ARG A 448 -2.70 -16.28 1.45
N THR A 449 -1.93 -15.93 0.41
CA THR A 449 -0.69 -16.66 0.10
C THR A 449 0.21 -16.71 1.33
N HIS A 450 0.66 -17.91 1.69
CA HIS A 450 1.53 -18.10 2.84
C HIS A 450 2.92 -17.48 2.59
N ASN A 451 3.58 -17.02 3.64
CA ASN A 451 4.92 -16.43 3.53
C ASN A 451 6.02 -17.45 3.21
N GLN A 452 5.81 -18.74 3.46
CA GLN A 452 6.61 -19.84 2.92
C GLN A 452 5.76 -20.57 1.89
N ASP A 453 6.34 -20.91 0.75
CA ASP A 453 5.62 -21.69 -0.27
C ASP A 453 5.25 -23.08 0.28
N ASP A 454 4.00 -23.51 0.05
CA ASP A 454 3.50 -24.79 0.58
C ASP A 454 4.21 -26.01 0.00
N LYS A 455 4.85 -25.86 -1.16
CA LYS A 455 5.54 -26.93 -1.85
C LYS A 455 7.06 -26.81 -1.80
N TYR A 456 7.58 -25.61 -2.03
CA TYR A 456 9.02 -25.36 -2.11
C TYR A 456 9.55 -24.80 -0.80
N LYS A 457 10.19 -25.66 0.00
CA LYS A 457 10.61 -25.35 1.38
C LYS A 457 11.58 -24.19 1.51
N ASN A 458 12.33 -23.87 0.45
CA ASN A 458 13.31 -22.77 0.41
C ASN A 458 12.82 -21.54 -0.37
N LEU A 459 11.52 -21.49 -0.74
CA LEU A 459 10.89 -20.32 -1.38
C LEU A 459 9.97 -19.61 -0.40
N PHE A 460 10.18 -18.30 -0.25
CA PHE A 460 9.41 -17.42 0.64
C PHE A 460 8.85 -16.24 -0.11
N TYR A 461 7.76 -15.66 0.43
CA TYR A 461 7.09 -14.50 -0.14
C TYR A 461 7.00 -13.37 0.87
N VAL A 462 7.30 -12.15 0.41
CA VAL A 462 7.12 -10.90 1.13
C VAL A 462 6.35 -9.89 0.29
N GLY A 463 5.86 -8.81 0.89
CA GLY A 463 5.16 -7.75 0.18
C GLY A 463 3.64 -7.84 0.25
N ALA A 464 2.97 -7.07 -0.61
CA ALA A 464 1.52 -6.84 -0.53
C ALA A 464 0.66 -8.09 -0.80
N GLY A 465 1.16 -9.08 -1.55
CA GLY A 465 0.40 -10.27 -1.97
C GLY A 465 0.32 -11.37 -0.92
N THR A 466 1.14 -11.32 0.12
CA THR A 466 1.21 -12.33 1.20
C THR A 466 0.75 -11.75 2.54
N HIS A 467 0.69 -12.57 3.60
CA HIS A 467 0.36 -12.12 4.95
C HIS A 467 1.45 -11.17 5.49
N PRO A 468 1.09 -10.08 6.20
CA PRO A 468 -0.27 -9.67 6.60
C PRO A 468 -1.05 -8.91 5.51
N GLY A 469 -0.41 -8.38 4.46
CA GLY A 469 -1.08 -7.75 3.34
C GLY A 469 -0.46 -6.42 2.88
N ALA A 470 -1.24 -5.63 2.14
CA ALA A 470 -0.83 -4.35 1.60
C ALA A 470 -0.73 -3.23 2.65
N GLY A 471 -0.12 -2.11 2.24
CA GLY A 471 0.24 -0.99 3.11
C GLY A 471 1.68 -1.11 3.64
N ILE A 472 2.34 0.01 3.91
CA ILE A 472 3.74 0.02 4.38
C ILE A 472 3.92 -0.90 5.60
N PRO A 473 3.12 -0.79 6.68
CA PRO A 473 3.28 -1.66 7.84
C PRO A 473 3.10 -3.15 7.51
N GLY A 474 2.12 -3.48 6.65
CA GLY A 474 1.89 -4.85 6.22
C GLY A 474 3.07 -5.42 5.44
N VAL A 475 3.57 -4.66 4.48
CA VAL A 475 4.70 -5.06 3.63
C VAL A 475 5.98 -5.27 4.45
N LEU A 476 6.30 -4.38 5.37
CA LEU A 476 7.48 -4.52 6.24
C LEU A 476 7.34 -5.69 7.22
N ASN A 477 6.16 -5.88 7.81
CA ASN A 477 5.90 -7.02 8.69
C ASN A 477 5.93 -8.37 7.95
N SER A 478 5.62 -8.41 6.65
CA SER A 478 5.74 -9.66 5.88
C SER A 478 7.17 -10.23 5.87
N ALA A 479 8.18 -9.34 5.85
CA ALA A 479 9.58 -9.73 5.98
C ALA A 479 9.90 -10.25 7.39
N LYS A 480 9.26 -9.68 8.43
CA LYS A 480 9.38 -10.16 9.81
C LYS A 480 8.74 -11.54 9.99
N VAL A 481 7.63 -11.81 9.32
CA VAL A 481 7.01 -13.15 9.29
C VAL A 481 7.98 -14.18 8.70
N VAL A 482 8.65 -13.86 7.59
CA VAL A 482 9.66 -14.76 6.97
C VAL A 482 10.85 -14.97 7.91
N ASP A 483 11.35 -13.92 8.56
CA ASP A 483 12.39 -14.00 9.57
C ASP A 483 12.00 -14.95 10.71
N ASN A 484 10.77 -14.84 11.22
CA ASN A 484 10.23 -15.73 12.26
C ASN A 484 10.09 -17.17 11.78
N ILE A 485 9.71 -17.45 10.53
CA ILE A 485 9.60 -18.83 10.00
C ILE A 485 10.96 -19.53 9.96
N ILE A 486 12.01 -18.79 9.62
CA ILE A 486 13.35 -19.38 9.38
C ILE A 486 14.14 -19.53 10.68
N HIS A 487 13.89 -18.67 11.69
CA HIS A 487 14.70 -18.60 12.91
C HIS A 487 13.95 -19.02 14.18
N LEU A 488 12.70 -19.49 14.06
CA LEU A 488 11.97 -20.21 15.10
C LEU A 488 12.16 -21.71 14.97
#